data_dcc8e5ab0f683df1bf6bc1b174d53154
#
_entry.id   dcc8e5ab0f683df1bf6bc1b174d53154
#
_cell.length_a   1.000
_cell.length_b   1.000
_cell.length_c   1.000
_cell.angle_alpha   90.00
_cell.angle_beta   90.00
_cell.angle_gamma   90.00
#
_symmetry.space_group_name_H-M   'P 1'
#
loop_
_entity.id
_entity.type
_entity.pdbx_description
1 polymer ?
#
loop_
_entity_poly.entity_id
_entity_poly.type
_entity_poly.pdbx_seq_one_letter_code
_entity_poly.pdbx_strand_id
1 'polypeptide(L)'
;VTSIENVCRKVGILIKDSFLFWYPKVKDLPIPQPKTEVVLLTKKELRVLYCERVCESVVEKVRGACERVGYPCFLRTDLASAKHSWKHSCFIDGCKGLEEHILNIVSFNLCADIMGLDFKAFVVREFIPMDTRFTAFHGDTPINPERRYFIKNGRVLCHHPYWIEDAIEQVERIKSPSIQNWREVLKEINTETEEEIALLTNYAEIVAKQFDGYWSIDFCRAKDGRWILVDMATGERSWHPKCGELPHP
;
A
#
# COMPACT_ATOMS: atom_id res chain seq x y z
N VAL A 1 8.41 -25.29 -4.49
CA VAL A 1 8.02 -23.90 -4.22
C VAL A 1 9.30 -23.11 -4.07
N THR A 2 9.67 -22.37 -5.13
CA THR A 2 10.86 -21.51 -5.11
C THR A 2 10.50 -20.32 -4.22
N SER A 3 11.19 -20.15 -3.10
CA SER A 3 10.89 -19.05 -2.18
C SER A 3 11.07 -17.70 -2.91
N ILE A 4 10.21 -16.74 -2.63
CA ILE A 4 10.26 -15.37 -3.16
C ILE A 4 11.67 -14.79 -2.93
N GLU A 5 12.32 -15.10 -1.80
CA GLU A 5 13.69 -14.70 -1.49
C GLU A 5 14.72 -15.19 -2.49
N ASN A 6 14.62 -16.45 -2.98
CA ASN A 6 15.53 -16.98 -3.99
C ASN A 6 15.36 -16.33 -5.35
N VAL A 7 14.13 -15.90 -5.67
CA VAL A 7 13.82 -15.18 -6.90
C VAL A 7 14.34 -13.74 -6.81
N CYS A 8 14.14 -13.06 -5.68
CA CYS A 8 14.65 -11.71 -5.45
C CYS A 8 16.18 -11.63 -5.53
N ARG A 9 16.91 -12.61 -4.99
CA ARG A 9 18.38 -12.71 -5.13
C ARG A 9 18.84 -12.90 -6.58
N LYS A 10 18.08 -13.62 -7.40
CA LYS A 10 18.39 -13.86 -8.81
C LYS A 10 18.09 -12.66 -9.72
N VAL A 11 17.18 -11.79 -9.36
CA VAL A 11 16.76 -10.63 -10.17
C VAL A 11 17.62 -9.38 -9.91
N GLY A 12 18.47 -9.40 -8.87
CA GLY A 12 19.66 -8.52 -8.76
C GLY A 12 19.43 -7.05 -8.43
N ILE A 13 18.21 -6.61 -8.01
CA ILE A 13 18.02 -5.26 -7.49
C ILE A 13 16.89 -5.29 -6.46
N LEU A 14 17.25 -5.21 -5.21
CA LEU A 14 16.31 -5.04 -4.12
C LEU A 14 16.12 -3.54 -3.86
N ILE A 15 15.17 -2.95 -4.57
CA ILE A 15 14.66 -1.63 -4.19
C ILE A 15 13.98 -1.82 -2.83
N LYS A 16 14.46 -1.14 -1.79
CA LYS A 16 13.94 -1.31 -0.43
C LYS A 16 12.43 -1.04 -0.34
N ASP A 17 11.93 -0.06 -1.10
CA ASP A 17 10.50 0.29 -1.13
C ASP A 17 9.62 -0.73 -1.87
N SER A 18 10.23 -1.68 -2.59
CA SER A 18 9.46 -2.73 -3.27
C SER A 18 8.80 -3.67 -2.26
N PHE A 19 7.53 -4.00 -2.52
CA PHE A 19 6.79 -5.04 -1.81
C PHE A 19 7.55 -6.37 -1.76
N LEU A 20 8.34 -6.67 -2.80
CA LEU A 20 9.17 -7.88 -2.88
C LEU A 20 10.31 -7.88 -1.86
N PHE A 21 10.73 -6.71 -1.38
CA PHE A 21 11.79 -6.61 -0.37
C PHE A 21 11.26 -6.78 1.05
N TRP A 22 10.19 -6.06 1.40
CA TRP A 22 9.75 -6.02 2.78
C TRP A 22 8.71 -7.09 3.13
N TYR A 23 7.80 -7.45 2.23
CA TYR A 23 6.73 -8.40 2.49
C TYR A 23 7.23 -9.80 2.93
N PRO A 24 8.26 -10.42 2.31
CA PRO A 24 8.78 -11.71 2.76
C PRO A 24 9.23 -11.74 4.22
N LYS A 25 9.63 -10.58 4.77
CA LYS A 25 10.09 -10.45 6.15
C LYS A 25 8.95 -10.32 7.16
N VAL A 26 7.78 -9.86 6.71
CA VAL A 26 6.65 -9.58 7.61
C VAL A 26 5.48 -10.55 7.46
N LYS A 27 5.37 -11.27 6.35
CA LYS A 27 4.20 -12.11 5.99
C LYS A 27 3.84 -13.19 7.03
N ASP A 28 4.81 -13.67 7.78
CA ASP A 28 4.63 -14.74 8.78
C ASP A 28 4.63 -14.20 10.23
N LEU A 29 4.65 -12.86 10.41
CA LEU A 29 4.57 -12.24 11.73
C LEU A 29 3.13 -12.34 12.28
N PRO A 30 2.97 -12.39 13.62
CA PRO A 30 1.66 -12.45 14.27
C PRO A 30 0.96 -11.08 14.28
N ILE A 31 0.81 -10.48 13.11
CA ILE A 31 0.18 -9.19 12.89
C ILE A 31 -0.88 -9.36 11.80
N PRO A 32 -2.10 -8.86 11.96
CA PRO A 32 -3.13 -8.95 10.94
C PRO A 32 -2.68 -8.33 9.61
N GLN A 33 -2.77 -9.11 8.54
CA GLN A 33 -2.38 -8.72 7.18
C GLN A 33 -3.35 -9.31 6.18
N PRO A 34 -3.56 -8.68 5.00
CA PRO A 34 -4.35 -9.28 3.94
C PRO A 34 -3.67 -10.51 3.36
N LYS A 35 -4.44 -11.56 3.04
CA LYS A 35 -3.97 -12.64 2.18
C LYS A 35 -3.39 -12.04 0.90
N THR A 36 -2.24 -12.51 0.48
CA THR A 36 -1.48 -11.85 -0.60
C THR A 36 -0.87 -12.88 -1.55
N GLU A 37 -1.04 -12.62 -2.85
CA GLU A 37 -0.42 -13.35 -3.95
C GLU A 37 0.51 -12.42 -4.74
N VAL A 38 1.69 -12.91 -5.09
CA VAL A 38 2.69 -12.16 -5.87
C VAL A 38 2.82 -12.79 -7.25
N VAL A 39 2.59 -11.99 -8.28
CA VAL A 39 2.68 -12.35 -9.70
C VAL A 39 3.95 -11.77 -10.30
N LEU A 40 5.02 -12.56 -10.33
CA LEU A 40 6.29 -12.15 -10.92
C LEU A 40 6.17 -12.05 -12.45
N LEU A 41 6.76 -10.99 -13.00
CA LEU A 41 6.77 -10.69 -14.43
C LEU A 41 8.10 -11.08 -15.07
N THR A 42 8.04 -11.64 -16.26
CA THR A 42 9.22 -11.89 -17.09
C THR A 42 9.66 -10.60 -17.79
N LYS A 43 10.92 -10.54 -18.22
CA LYS A 43 11.44 -9.41 -19.01
C LYS A 43 10.63 -9.15 -20.29
N LYS A 44 10.06 -10.22 -20.90
CA LYS A 44 9.21 -10.10 -22.10
C LYS A 44 7.88 -9.43 -21.76
N GLU A 45 7.23 -9.84 -20.68
CA GLU A 45 5.97 -9.25 -20.20
C GLU A 45 6.16 -7.79 -19.82
N LEU A 46 7.22 -7.46 -19.08
CA LEU A 46 7.55 -6.06 -18.74
C LEU A 46 7.71 -5.18 -19.98
N ARG A 47 8.44 -5.65 -21.01
CA ARG A 47 8.58 -4.90 -22.26
C ARG A 47 7.25 -4.60 -22.94
N VAL A 48 6.30 -5.54 -22.91
CA VAL A 48 4.96 -5.34 -23.47
C VAL A 48 4.20 -4.30 -22.66
N LEU A 49 4.25 -4.39 -21.32
CA LEU A 49 3.58 -3.44 -20.43
C LEU A 49 4.15 -2.03 -20.54
N TYR A 50 5.46 -1.87 -20.73
CA TYR A 50 6.08 -0.55 -20.98
C TYR A 50 5.71 0.08 -22.32
N CYS A 51 5.16 -0.71 -23.24
CA CYS A 51 4.55 -0.21 -24.48
C CYS A 51 3.04 0.04 -24.31
N GLU A 52 2.54 0.18 -23.08
CA GLU A 52 1.11 0.38 -22.76
C GLU A 52 0.20 -0.70 -23.36
N ARG A 53 0.68 -1.93 -23.38
CA ARG A 53 -0.05 -3.10 -23.87
C ARG A 53 -0.04 -4.20 -22.81
N VAL A 54 -1.08 -5.01 -22.78
CA VAL A 54 -1.16 -6.19 -21.93
C VAL A 54 -1.17 -7.44 -22.81
N CYS A 55 -0.38 -8.44 -22.43
CA CYS A 55 -0.43 -9.75 -23.08
C CYS A 55 -1.29 -10.71 -22.28
N GLU A 56 -1.92 -11.65 -22.97
CA GLU A 56 -2.80 -12.69 -22.39
C GLU A 56 -2.16 -13.36 -21.16
N SER A 57 -0.88 -13.72 -21.26
CA SER A 57 -0.17 -14.39 -20.16
C SER A 57 -0.14 -13.58 -18.86
N VAL A 58 -0.09 -12.24 -18.93
CA VAL A 58 -0.16 -11.36 -17.76
C VAL A 58 -1.58 -11.37 -17.19
N VAL A 59 -2.59 -11.23 -18.06
CA VAL A 59 -3.99 -11.25 -17.64
C VAL A 59 -4.33 -12.56 -16.94
N GLU A 60 -3.93 -13.69 -17.51
CA GLU A 60 -4.18 -15.01 -16.93
C GLU A 60 -3.49 -15.20 -15.56
N LYS A 61 -2.23 -14.78 -15.45
CA LYS A 61 -1.49 -14.84 -14.17
C LYS A 61 -2.17 -14.00 -13.08
N VAL A 62 -2.56 -12.77 -13.42
CA VAL A 62 -3.22 -11.86 -12.47
C VAL A 62 -4.60 -12.40 -12.13
N ARG A 63 -5.38 -12.87 -13.10
CA ARG A 63 -6.69 -13.50 -12.89
C ARG A 63 -6.58 -14.69 -11.93
N GLY A 64 -5.65 -15.60 -12.18
CA GLY A 64 -5.43 -16.75 -11.30
C GLY A 64 -5.03 -16.35 -9.87
N ALA A 65 -4.28 -15.26 -9.70
CA ALA A 65 -3.97 -14.72 -8.38
C ALA A 65 -5.23 -14.12 -7.71
N CYS A 66 -6.07 -13.37 -8.45
CA CYS A 66 -7.34 -12.84 -7.95
C CYS A 66 -8.28 -13.98 -7.51
N GLU A 67 -8.38 -15.05 -8.28
CA GLU A 67 -9.21 -16.22 -7.94
C GLU A 67 -8.71 -16.94 -6.67
N ARG A 68 -7.38 -17.04 -6.48
CA ARG A 68 -6.82 -17.65 -5.26
C ARG A 68 -7.00 -16.77 -4.02
N VAL A 69 -6.95 -15.45 -4.18
CA VAL A 69 -7.19 -14.49 -3.09
C VAL A 69 -8.68 -14.41 -2.78
N GLY A 70 -9.51 -14.36 -3.81
CA GLY A 70 -10.96 -14.13 -3.77
C GLY A 70 -11.33 -12.71 -4.20
N TYR A 71 -12.53 -12.56 -4.78
CA TYR A 71 -13.09 -11.24 -5.13
C TYR A 71 -14.01 -10.72 -4.02
N PRO A 72 -14.10 -9.41 -3.81
CA PRO A 72 -13.24 -8.40 -4.40
C PRO A 72 -11.80 -8.49 -3.90
N CYS A 73 -10.83 -7.98 -4.66
CA CYS A 73 -9.44 -7.95 -4.26
C CYS A 73 -8.78 -6.61 -4.63
N PHE A 74 -7.60 -6.39 -4.07
CA PHE A 74 -6.80 -5.20 -4.29
C PHE A 74 -5.58 -5.53 -5.14
N LEU A 75 -5.42 -4.84 -6.28
CA LEU A 75 -4.31 -5.00 -7.19
C LEU A 75 -3.35 -3.80 -7.11
N ARG A 76 -2.04 -4.06 -7.09
CA ARG A 76 -0.99 -3.04 -7.18
C ARG A 76 0.24 -3.59 -7.90
N THR A 77 1.19 -2.72 -8.26
CA THR A 77 2.55 -3.16 -8.55
C THR A 77 3.32 -3.37 -7.23
N ASP A 78 4.50 -3.94 -7.30
CA ASP A 78 5.39 -4.05 -6.13
C ASP A 78 5.92 -2.68 -5.64
N LEU A 79 5.75 -1.60 -6.41
CA LEU A 79 6.20 -0.25 -6.06
C LEU A 79 5.05 0.72 -5.75
N ALA A 80 3.90 0.61 -6.44
CA ALA A 80 2.84 1.60 -6.35
C ALA A 80 1.44 0.98 -6.36
N SER A 81 0.47 1.64 -5.71
CA SER A 81 -0.90 1.14 -5.57
C SER A 81 -1.95 1.86 -6.40
N ALA A 82 -1.65 3.05 -6.96
CA ALA A 82 -2.60 3.88 -7.70
C ALA A 82 -3.94 4.13 -6.95
N LYS A 83 -3.92 4.15 -5.61
CA LYS A 83 -5.13 4.21 -4.76
C LYS A 83 -5.99 5.47 -4.96
N HIS A 84 -5.42 6.55 -5.52
CA HIS A 84 -6.16 7.77 -5.84
C HIS A 84 -7.11 7.63 -7.04
N SER A 85 -6.97 6.55 -7.82
CA SER A 85 -7.87 6.16 -8.91
C SER A 85 -8.62 4.86 -8.59
N TRP A 86 -9.06 4.71 -7.36
CA TRP A 86 -9.56 3.49 -6.73
C TRP A 86 -10.35 2.55 -7.64
N LYS A 87 -11.49 3.00 -8.14
CA LYS A 87 -12.42 2.18 -8.93
C LYS A 87 -11.90 1.75 -10.29
N HIS A 88 -10.94 2.49 -10.85
CA HIS A 88 -10.42 2.26 -12.19
C HIS A 88 -9.04 1.59 -12.19
N SER A 89 -8.46 1.38 -11.02
CA SER A 89 -7.11 0.81 -10.88
C SER A 89 -7.08 -0.35 -9.90
N CYS A 90 -6.93 -0.08 -8.63
CA CYS A 90 -6.56 -1.08 -7.63
C CYS A 90 -7.72 -1.92 -7.08
N PHE A 91 -8.98 -1.49 -7.18
CA PHE A 91 -10.14 -2.24 -6.70
C PHE A 91 -10.69 -3.14 -7.81
N ILE A 92 -10.58 -4.44 -7.63
CA ILE A 92 -11.03 -5.47 -8.58
C ILE A 92 -12.24 -6.19 -7.97
N ASP A 93 -13.42 -5.89 -8.46
CA ASP A 93 -14.68 -6.48 -7.98
C ASP A 93 -15.02 -7.82 -8.64
N GLY A 94 -14.39 -8.12 -9.79
CA GLY A 94 -14.57 -9.34 -10.57
C GLY A 94 -13.59 -9.45 -11.72
N CYS A 95 -13.74 -10.47 -12.54
CA CYS A 95 -12.81 -10.73 -13.66
C CYS A 95 -13.01 -9.82 -14.88
N LYS A 96 -14.12 -9.08 -14.96
CA LYS A 96 -14.40 -8.16 -16.09
C LYS A 96 -13.51 -6.93 -16.01
N GLY A 97 -12.99 -6.49 -17.16
CA GLY A 97 -12.18 -5.27 -17.23
C GLY A 97 -10.78 -5.37 -16.61
N LEU A 98 -10.33 -6.57 -16.23
CA LEU A 98 -9.02 -6.77 -15.56
C LEU A 98 -7.85 -6.20 -16.36
N GLU A 99 -7.91 -6.26 -17.70
CA GLU A 99 -6.90 -5.69 -18.58
C GLU A 99 -6.79 -4.16 -18.43
N GLU A 100 -7.93 -3.47 -18.33
CA GLU A 100 -7.99 -2.03 -18.13
C GLU A 100 -7.41 -1.64 -16.75
N HIS A 101 -7.75 -2.38 -15.70
CA HIS A 101 -7.16 -2.19 -14.38
C HIS A 101 -5.64 -2.35 -14.40
N ILE A 102 -5.14 -3.40 -15.07
CA ILE A 102 -3.69 -3.63 -15.24
C ILE A 102 -3.04 -2.43 -15.94
N LEU A 103 -3.61 -1.96 -17.06
CA LEU A 103 -3.08 -0.81 -17.80
C LEU A 103 -3.05 0.46 -16.94
N ASN A 104 -4.14 0.75 -16.25
CA ASN A 104 -4.23 1.94 -15.39
C ASN A 104 -3.19 1.93 -14.26
N ILE A 105 -2.94 0.77 -13.66
CA ILE A 105 -1.90 0.63 -12.63
C ILE A 105 -0.49 0.77 -13.22
N VAL A 106 -0.25 0.19 -14.40
CA VAL A 106 1.03 0.31 -15.10
C VAL A 106 1.29 1.76 -15.49
N SER A 107 0.32 2.42 -16.11
CA SER A 107 0.43 3.84 -16.50
C SER A 107 0.71 4.72 -15.29
N PHE A 108 0.00 4.50 -14.17
CA PHE A 108 0.28 5.20 -12.92
C PHE A 108 1.71 4.95 -12.44
N ASN A 109 2.17 3.69 -12.44
CA ASN A 109 3.51 3.34 -12.00
C ASN A 109 4.58 4.01 -12.87
N LEU A 110 4.37 4.05 -14.20
CA LEU A 110 5.30 4.70 -15.13
C LEU A 110 5.33 6.22 -14.91
N CYS A 111 4.19 6.86 -14.67
CA CYS A 111 4.11 8.29 -14.33
C CYS A 111 4.74 8.59 -12.96
N ALA A 112 4.61 7.69 -11.99
CA ALA A 112 5.18 7.83 -10.65
C ALA A 112 6.67 7.44 -10.63
N ASP A 113 7.17 6.77 -11.66
CA ASP A 113 8.56 6.37 -11.82
C ASP A 113 9.46 7.54 -12.29
N ILE A 114 9.37 8.64 -11.56
CA ILE A 114 10.23 9.82 -11.78
C ILE A 114 11.73 9.47 -11.64
N MET A 115 12.06 8.27 -11.17
CA MET A 115 13.41 7.87 -10.77
C MET A 115 13.96 6.64 -11.52
N GLY A 116 13.30 6.16 -12.57
CA GLY A 116 13.74 4.99 -13.34
C GLY A 116 13.66 3.67 -12.57
N LEU A 117 12.70 3.52 -11.65
CA LEU A 117 12.51 2.32 -10.86
C LEU A 117 11.50 1.38 -11.53
N ASP A 118 12.02 0.37 -12.23
CA ASP A 118 11.18 -0.65 -12.86
C ASP A 118 10.46 -1.52 -11.82
N PHE A 119 9.13 -1.58 -11.85
CA PHE A 119 8.39 -2.61 -11.11
C PHE A 119 8.69 -4.01 -11.67
N LYS A 120 8.52 -5.04 -10.85
CA LYS A 120 8.86 -6.44 -11.21
C LYS A 120 7.70 -7.41 -11.04
N ALA A 121 6.65 -6.99 -10.35
CA ALA A 121 5.52 -7.85 -10.02
C ALA A 121 4.21 -7.07 -9.95
N PHE A 122 3.11 -7.80 -10.17
CA PHE A 122 1.83 -7.42 -9.59
C PHE A 122 1.66 -8.10 -8.24
N VAL A 123 0.97 -7.42 -7.33
CA VAL A 123 0.62 -7.91 -6.01
C VAL A 123 -0.89 -7.85 -5.89
N VAL A 124 -1.50 -9.01 -5.69
CA VAL A 124 -2.94 -9.16 -5.46
C VAL A 124 -3.17 -9.43 -3.99
N ARG A 125 -4.01 -8.63 -3.35
CA ARG A 125 -4.27 -8.72 -1.91
C ARG A 125 -5.76 -8.86 -1.66
N GLU A 126 -6.10 -9.59 -0.61
CA GLU A 126 -7.46 -9.64 -0.08
C GLU A 126 -8.00 -8.23 0.16
N PHE A 127 -9.21 -7.99 -0.30
CA PHE A 127 -9.93 -6.76 0.05
C PHE A 127 -10.57 -6.92 1.42
N ILE A 128 -9.94 -6.31 2.42
CA ILE A 128 -10.50 -6.22 3.76
C ILE A 128 -11.35 -4.94 3.83
N PRO A 129 -12.66 -5.03 4.14
CA PRO A 129 -13.48 -3.84 4.33
C PRO A 129 -12.92 -2.99 5.47
N MET A 130 -12.45 -1.78 5.15
CA MET A 130 -11.93 -0.84 6.13
C MET A 130 -13.08 -0.02 6.75
N ASP A 131 -12.82 0.58 7.92
CA ASP A 131 -13.75 1.49 8.61
C ASP A 131 -13.83 2.84 7.88
N THR A 132 -14.34 2.80 6.65
CA THR A 132 -14.44 3.97 5.79
C THR A 132 -15.46 4.96 6.33
N ARG A 133 -15.02 6.17 6.59
CA ARG A 133 -15.86 7.23 7.15
C ARG A 133 -16.37 8.20 6.09
N PHE A 134 -15.58 8.46 5.07
CA PHE A 134 -15.94 9.24 3.88
C PHE A 134 -14.98 8.92 2.73
N THR A 135 -15.22 9.49 1.55
CA THR A 135 -14.30 9.40 0.42
C THR A 135 -13.78 10.79 0.05
N ALA A 136 -12.53 10.83 -0.42
CA ALA A 136 -11.89 12.05 -0.93
C ALA A 136 -11.05 11.73 -2.17
N PHE A 137 -10.42 12.74 -2.74
CA PHE A 137 -9.63 12.64 -3.96
C PHE A 137 -10.44 12.27 -5.20
N HIS A 138 -9.83 12.41 -6.37
CA HIS A 138 -10.52 12.25 -7.66
C HIS A 138 -11.10 10.83 -7.87
N GLY A 139 -10.45 9.82 -7.33
CA GLY A 139 -10.84 8.42 -7.47
C GLY A 139 -11.75 7.87 -6.38
N ASP A 140 -12.40 8.70 -5.58
CA ASP A 140 -13.22 8.25 -4.45
C ASP A 140 -12.44 7.38 -3.44
N THR A 141 -11.20 7.80 -3.14
CA THR A 141 -10.34 7.10 -2.19
C THR A 141 -11.01 7.02 -0.82
N PRO A 142 -11.20 5.83 -0.24
CA PRO A 142 -11.75 5.67 1.09
C PRO A 142 -10.82 6.29 2.15
N ILE A 143 -11.37 7.13 3.01
CA ILE A 143 -10.68 7.73 4.16
C ILE A 143 -11.09 6.98 5.41
N ASN A 144 -10.11 6.35 6.05
CA ASN A 144 -10.27 5.44 7.18
C ASN A 144 -9.38 5.89 8.34
N PRO A 145 -9.61 5.44 9.58
CA PRO A 145 -8.57 5.49 10.60
C PRO A 145 -7.33 4.76 10.12
N GLU A 146 -6.24 5.48 9.93
CA GLU A 146 -4.95 4.96 9.44
C GLU A 146 -3.82 5.62 10.22
N ARG A 147 -2.82 4.84 10.62
CA ARG A 147 -1.67 5.28 11.43
C ARG A 147 -0.39 4.93 10.73
N ARG A 148 0.53 5.90 10.70
CA ARG A 148 1.89 5.71 10.22
C ARG A 148 2.85 5.68 11.39
N TYR A 149 3.58 4.60 11.51
CA TYR A 149 4.65 4.40 12.47
C TYR A 149 6.01 4.51 11.79
N PHE A 150 6.93 5.21 12.41
CA PHE A 150 8.32 5.26 11.98
C PHE A 150 9.19 4.41 12.89
N ILE A 151 10.01 3.56 12.29
CA ILE A 151 10.96 2.71 12.99
C ILE A 151 12.37 2.94 12.48
N LYS A 152 13.36 2.78 13.35
CA LYS A 152 14.78 2.86 12.99
C LYS A 152 15.59 1.89 13.80
N ASN A 153 16.39 1.05 13.11
CA ASN A 153 17.32 0.11 13.72
C ASN A 153 16.67 -0.71 14.85
N GLY A 154 15.53 -1.31 14.58
CA GLY A 154 14.83 -2.19 15.50
C GLY A 154 13.98 -1.51 16.58
N ARG A 155 13.77 -0.19 16.52
CA ARG A 155 13.00 0.57 17.51
C ARG A 155 11.93 1.44 16.84
N VAL A 156 10.80 1.63 17.52
CA VAL A 156 9.80 2.63 17.17
C VAL A 156 10.34 4.00 17.57
N LEU A 157 10.20 4.98 16.69
CA LEU A 157 10.61 6.36 16.90
C LEU A 157 9.44 7.26 17.22
N CYS A 158 8.41 7.21 16.38
CA CYS A 158 7.20 8.01 16.50
C CYS A 158 6.07 7.40 15.69
N HIS A 159 4.88 7.92 15.86
CA HIS A 159 3.70 7.62 15.06
C HIS A 159 2.82 8.86 14.93
N HIS A 160 1.93 8.85 13.95
CA HIS A 160 0.91 9.88 13.78
C HIS A 160 -0.19 9.40 12.82
N PRO A 161 -1.34 10.08 12.79
CA PRO A 161 -2.36 9.83 11.80
C PRO A 161 -1.79 9.94 10.38
N TYR A 162 -2.26 9.07 9.49
CA TYR A 162 -1.84 9.06 8.08
C TYR A 162 -2.45 10.23 7.30
N TRP A 163 -3.76 10.46 7.49
CA TRP A 163 -4.49 11.46 6.75
C TRP A 163 -4.37 12.83 7.42
N ILE A 164 -3.87 13.79 6.66
CA ILE A 164 -3.75 15.18 7.11
C ILE A 164 -4.75 16.07 6.37
N GLU A 165 -5.24 17.08 7.05
CA GLU A 165 -6.23 18.03 6.51
C GLU A 165 -5.74 18.69 5.23
N ASP A 166 -4.51 19.22 5.24
CA ASP A 166 -3.89 19.91 4.11
C ASP A 166 -3.88 19.08 2.83
N ALA A 167 -3.65 17.76 2.93
CA ALA A 167 -3.62 16.88 1.76
C ALA A 167 -5.00 16.72 1.12
N ILE A 168 -6.07 16.71 1.91
CA ILE A 168 -7.44 16.64 1.42
C ILE A 168 -7.88 18.00 0.88
N GLU A 169 -7.55 19.08 1.57
CA GLU A 169 -7.89 20.45 1.18
C GLU A 169 -7.28 20.86 -0.17
N GLN A 170 -6.02 20.46 -0.44
CA GLN A 170 -5.36 20.73 -1.71
C GLN A 170 -6.13 20.21 -2.92
N VAL A 171 -6.85 19.11 -2.78
CA VAL A 171 -7.62 18.47 -3.86
C VAL A 171 -9.10 18.77 -3.78
N GLU A 172 -9.61 19.38 -2.71
CA GLU A 172 -11.03 19.73 -2.51
C GLU A 172 -11.57 20.58 -3.65
N ARG A 173 -10.74 21.48 -4.22
CA ARG A 173 -11.12 22.34 -5.35
C ARG A 173 -11.40 21.56 -6.63
N ILE A 174 -10.80 20.36 -6.78
CA ILE A 174 -10.97 19.49 -7.96
C ILE A 174 -12.16 18.55 -7.72
N LYS A 175 -12.22 17.97 -6.53
CA LYS A 175 -13.31 17.10 -6.10
C LYS A 175 -13.50 17.22 -4.59
N SER A 176 -14.68 17.69 -4.20
CA SER A 176 -15.04 17.77 -2.79
C SER A 176 -15.15 16.37 -2.16
N PRO A 177 -14.79 16.21 -0.89
CA PRO A 177 -15.09 15.02 -0.11
C PRO A 177 -16.59 14.67 -0.12
N SER A 178 -16.89 13.39 0.08
CA SER A 178 -18.28 12.87 -0.02
C SER A 178 -19.23 13.37 1.08
N ILE A 179 -18.71 14.04 2.10
CA ILE A 179 -19.49 14.65 3.21
C ILE A 179 -19.04 16.08 3.45
N GLN A 180 -19.97 16.95 3.89
CA GLN A 180 -19.67 18.37 4.13
C GLN A 180 -18.83 18.60 5.39
N ASN A 181 -19.11 17.84 6.46
CA ASN A 181 -18.41 17.93 7.75
C ASN A 181 -17.16 17.02 7.81
N TRP A 182 -16.47 16.86 6.70
CA TRP A 182 -15.33 15.96 6.63
C TRP A 182 -14.16 16.32 7.57
N ARG A 183 -14.02 17.63 7.91
CA ARG A 183 -12.97 18.07 8.83
C ARG A 183 -13.19 17.58 10.26
N GLU A 184 -14.44 17.62 10.73
CA GLU A 184 -14.81 17.08 12.04
C GLU A 184 -14.63 15.56 12.08
N VAL A 185 -15.07 14.86 11.03
CA VAL A 185 -14.90 13.42 10.92
C VAL A 185 -13.42 13.04 10.80
N LEU A 186 -12.62 13.81 10.06
CA LEU A 186 -11.17 13.60 9.98
C LEU A 186 -10.51 13.74 11.35
N LYS A 187 -10.88 14.78 12.12
CA LYS A 187 -10.39 14.97 13.48
C LYS A 187 -10.77 13.79 14.40
N GLU A 188 -12.01 13.28 14.27
CA GLU A 188 -12.46 12.11 15.03
C GLU A 188 -11.61 10.88 14.73
N ILE A 189 -11.44 10.52 13.44
CA ILE A 189 -10.69 9.32 13.05
C ILE A 189 -9.18 9.44 13.30
N ASN A 190 -8.67 10.66 13.43
CA ASN A 190 -7.27 10.93 13.77
C ASN A 190 -7.01 10.98 15.28
N THR A 191 -8.06 10.97 16.11
CA THR A 191 -7.91 10.86 17.56
C THR A 191 -7.51 9.42 17.93
N GLU A 192 -6.45 9.28 18.70
CA GLU A 192 -5.89 7.99 19.12
C GLU A 192 -6.25 7.71 20.58
N THR A 193 -6.55 6.45 20.90
CA THR A 193 -6.70 6.00 22.30
C THR A 193 -5.40 5.37 22.81
N GLU A 194 -5.24 5.31 24.14
CA GLU A 194 -4.06 4.69 24.76
C GLU A 194 -3.95 3.20 24.38
N GLU A 195 -5.08 2.50 24.29
CA GLU A 195 -5.13 1.09 23.91
C GLU A 195 -4.71 0.89 22.44
N GLU A 196 -5.15 1.80 21.55
CA GLU A 196 -4.76 1.80 20.13
C GLU A 196 -3.25 2.01 20.01
N ILE A 197 -2.72 3.03 20.69
CA ILE A 197 -1.28 3.35 20.67
C ILE A 197 -0.47 2.14 21.21
N ALA A 198 -0.87 1.55 22.32
CA ALA A 198 -0.19 0.40 22.90
C ALA A 198 -0.18 -0.81 21.96
N LEU A 199 -1.33 -1.13 21.33
CA LEU A 199 -1.46 -2.22 20.38
C LEU A 199 -0.57 -2.02 19.15
N LEU A 200 -0.67 -0.85 18.52
CA LEU A 200 0.06 -0.57 17.27
C LEU A 200 1.56 -0.39 17.51
N THR A 201 1.96 0.17 18.64
CA THR A 201 3.37 0.21 19.05
C THR A 201 3.94 -1.20 19.17
N ASN A 202 3.21 -2.12 19.81
CA ASN A 202 3.63 -3.52 19.88
C ASN A 202 3.76 -4.16 18.49
N TYR A 203 2.82 -3.92 17.58
CA TYR A 203 2.93 -4.41 16.20
C TYR A 203 4.14 -3.81 15.48
N ALA A 204 4.36 -2.51 15.62
CA ALA A 204 5.49 -1.82 15.01
C ALA A 204 6.84 -2.32 15.57
N GLU A 205 6.94 -2.64 16.87
CA GLU A 205 8.13 -3.24 17.48
C GLU A 205 8.42 -4.66 16.98
N ILE A 206 7.37 -5.46 16.75
CA ILE A 206 7.51 -6.79 16.14
C ILE A 206 8.09 -6.68 14.72
N VAL A 207 7.58 -5.75 13.92
CA VAL A 207 8.08 -5.46 12.57
C VAL A 207 9.51 -4.91 12.64
N ALA A 208 9.78 -3.97 13.54
CA ALA A 208 11.08 -3.29 13.64
C ALA A 208 12.26 -4.27 13.80
N LYS A 209 12.05 -5.39 14.49
CA LYS A 209 13.05 -6.44 14.68
C LYS A 209 13.50 -7.14 13.38
N GLN A 210 12.75 -6.94 12.28
CA GLN A 210 13.05 -7.54 10.97
C GLN A 210 13.84 -6.61 10.06
N PHE A 211 14.05 -5.35 10.48
CA PHE A 211 14.58 -4.30 9.59
C PHE A 211 15.69 -3.49 10.23
N ASP A 212 16.78 -3.33 9.48
CA ASP A 212 17.77 -2.31 9.73
C ASP A 212 17.42 -1.04 8.93
N GLY A 213 17.91 0.11 9.40
CA GLY A 213 17.68 1.40 8.76
C GLY A 213 16.36 2.05 9.19
N TYR A 214 15.89 3.01 8.40
CA TYR A 214 14.75 3.86 8.70
C TYR A 214 13.56 3.47 7.80
N TRP A 215 12.38 3.19 8.41
CA TRP A 215 11.20 2.69 7.72
C TRP A 215 9.92 3.33 8.25
N SER A 216 8.91 3.39 7.38
CA SER A 216 7.53 3.65 7.76
C SER A 216 6.69 2.38 7.64
N ILE A 217 5.69 2.26 8.53
CA ILE A 217 4.72 1.17 8.58
C ILE A 217 3.34 1.80 8.66
N ASP A 218 2.45 1.40 7.75
CA ASP A 218 1.08 1.91 7.73
C ASP A 218 0.11 0.84 8.23
N PHE A 219 -0.67 1.19 9.25
CA PHE A 219 -1.76 0.38 9.79
C PHE A 219 -3.10 1.06 9.51
N CYS A 220 -4.07 0.29 9.00
CA CYS A 220 -5.41 0.78 8.73
C CYS A 220 -6.44 -0.02 9.53
N ARG A 221 -7.45 0.64 10.09
CA ARG A 221 -8.50 -0.02 10.87
C ARG A 221 -9.55 -0.63 9.93
N ALA A 222 -9.78 -1.93 10.08
CA ALA A 222 -10.84 -2.65 9.40
C ALA A 222 -12.20 -2.38 10.06
N LYS A 223 -13.28 -2.62 9.32
CA LYS A 223 -14.66 -2.44 9.80
C LYS A 223 -15.01 -3.30 11.01
N ASP A 224 -14.32 -4.42 11.19
CA ASP A 224 -14.48 -5.31 12.35
C ASP A 224 -13.64 -4.88 13.57
N GLY A 225 -12.97 -3.74 13.49
CA GLY A 225 -12.15 -3.15 14.56
C GLY A 225 -10.70 -3.59 14.58
N ARG A 226 -10.28 -4.58 13.78
CA ARG A 226 -8.88 -5.01 13.71
C ARG A 226 -8.02 -3.95 13.02
N TRP A 227 -6.80 -3.80 13.48
CA TRP A 227 -5.77 -3.03 12.80
C TRP A 227 -4.96 -3.93 11.87
N ILE A 228 -4.82 -3.52 10.63
CA ILE A 228 -4.23 -4.31 9.54
C ILE A 228 -2.98 -3.60 9.03
N LEU A 229 -1.85 -4.31 8.95
CA LEU A 229 -0.66 -3.81 8.28
C LEU A 229 -0.93 -3.76 6.78
N VAL A 230 -0.97 -2.55 6.22
CA VAL A 230 -1.36 -2.33 4.82
C VAL A 230 -0.20 -1.97 3.90
N ASP A 231 0.81 -1.24 4.38
CA ASP A 231 1.96 -0.87 3.54
C ASP A 231 3.21 -0.58 4.37
N MET A 232 4.36 -0.59 3.69
CA MET A 232 5.66 -0.18 4.23
C MET A 232 6.48 0.50 3.14
N ALA A 233 7.31 1.44 3.56
CA ALA A 233 8.30 2.08 2.69
C ALA A 233 9.53 2.48 3.52
N THR A 234 10.61 2.91 2.85
CA THR A 234 11.72 3.56 3.55
C THR A 234 11.24 4.88 4.15
N GLY A 235 11.71 5.21 5.35
CA GLY A 235 11.27 6.40 6.06
C GLY A 235 11.56 7.68 5.29
N GLU A 236 12.66 7.69 4.52
CA GLU A 236 13.07 8.82 3.68
C GLU A 236 12.10 9.13 2.54
N ARG A 237 11.30 8.14 2.12
CA ARG A 237 10.29 8.30 1.06
C ARG A 237 8.88 8.54 1.58
N SER A 238 8.72 8.48 2.88
CA SER A 238 7.42 8.64 3.52
C SER A 238 7.27 10.05 4.06
N TRP A 239 6.12 10.67 3.77
CA TRP A 239 5.79 11.94 4.39
C TRP A 239 5.77 11.79 5.91
N HIS A 240 6.47 12.71 6.59
CA HIS A 240 6.63 12.73 8.03
C HIS A 240 6.40 14.15 8.55
N PRO A 241 5.47 14.38 9.48
CA PRO A 241 5.35 15.69 10.12
C PRO A 241 6.61 15.98 10.96
N LYS A 242 6.88 17.23 11.25
CA LYS A 242 7.99 17.61 12.12
C LYS A 242 7.76 17.11 13.56
N CYS A 243 8.17 15.88 13.83
CA CYS A 243 8.33 15.38 15.20
C CYS A 243 9.70 15.82 15.69
N GLY A 244 9.80 16.45 16.87
CA GLY A 244 11.00 17.13 17.35
C GLY A 244 12.29 16.31 17.54
N GLU A 245 12.33 15.04 17.13
CA GLU A 245 13.44 14.12 17.41
C GLU A 245 14.12 13.51 16.18
N LEU A 246 13.68 13.79 14.95
CA LEU A 246 14.28 13.19 13.77
C LEU A 246 14.85 14.24 12.80
N PRO A 247 16.06 13.99 12.24
CA PRO A 247 16.51 14.74 11.10
C PRO A 247 15.56 14.48 9.93
N HIS A 248 14.89 15.53 9.46
CA HIS A 248 14.15 15.47 8.21
C HIS A 248 15.13 15.21 7.05
N PRO A 249 14.75 14.41 6.04
CA PRO A 249 15.57 14.26 4.84
C PRO A 249 15.73 15.59 4.11
#